data_24b345d59ec629d23769ef8d5b4df0b7
#
_entry.id   24b345d59ec629d23769ef8d5b4df0b7
#
_cell.length_a   1.000
_cell.length_b   1.000
_cell.length_c   1.000
_cell.angle_alpha   90.00
_cell.angle_beta   90.00
_cell.angle_gamma   90.00
#
_symmetry.space_group_name_H-M   'P 1'
#
loop_
_entity.id
_entity.type
_entity.pdbx_description
1 polymer ?
#
loop_
_entity_poly.entity_id
_entity_poly.type
_entity_poly.pdbx_seq_one_letter_code
_entity_poly.pdbx_strand_id
1 'polypeptide(L)'
;MAWSYDERNLNTTTDIGRLNATRFLMGDTNELDQQVQDEEITFALGQANNNTYFAGAFLCRTVAAKYARNVDVEISGALKESSSQLQAHYLELAEALEYQAQKTGGLLGIKAGGITRSTVDTVREDTTRVRPAFNKDQFKVDEQYYDYE
;
A
#
# COMPACT_ATOMS: atom_id res chain seq x y z
N MET A 1 22.95 7.35 14.12
CA MET A 1 22.02 7.06 13.04
C MET A 1 22.12 5.58 12.76
N ALA A 2 21.02 4.87 12.85
CA ALA A 2 21.05 3.43 12.69
C ALA A 2 20.89 3.08 11.20
N TRP A 3 21.80 2.30 10.67
CA TRP A 3 21.67 1.58 9.42
C TRP A 3 21.53 0.11 9.75
N SER A 4 20.47 -0.51 9.23
CA SER A 4 20.35 -1.95 9.29
C SER A 4 19.77 -2.44 7.97
N TYR A 5 20.47 -3.33 7.30
CA TYR A 5 19.98 -4.07 6.15
C TYR A 5 20.50 -5.51 6.22
N ASP A 6 19.59 -6.46 6.18
CA ASP A 6 19.92 -7.88 6.11
C ASP A 6 19.14 -8.52 4.96
N GLU A 7 19.83 -8.86 3.89
CA GLU A 7 19.28 -9.51 2.70
C GLU A 7 18.62 -10.86 2.98
N ARG A 8 18.97 -11.50 4.10
CA ARG A 8 18.42 -12.81 4.52
C ARG A 8 17.09 -12.67 5.26
N ASN A 9 16.76 -11.46 5.69
CA ASN A 9 15.56 -11.19 6.47
C ASN A 9 14.64 -10.19 5.75
N LEU A 10 13.99 -10.64 4.68
CA LEU A 10 13.00 -9.87 3.92
C LEU A 10 11.56 -10.29 4.26
N ASN A 11 11.35 -10.86 5.44
CA ASN A 11 10.05 -11.36 5.86
C ASN A 11 9.10 -10.22 6.27
N THR A 12 8.09 -9.95 5.46
CA THR A 12 7.13 -8.86 5.67
C THR A 12 6.19 -9.06 6.86
N THR A 13 6.27 -10.18 7.58
CA THR A 13 5.47 -10.40 8.80
C THR A 13 6.10 -9.75 10.04
N THR A 14 7.42 -9.51 10.03
CA THR A 14 8.17 -8.89 11.12
C THR A 14 8.51 -7.43 10.83
N ASP A 15 8.66 -6.60 11.86
CA ASP A 15 8.99 -5.17 11.69
C ASP A 15 10.36 -4.98 11.01
N ILE A 16 11.37 -5.74 11.45
CA ILE A 16 12.70 -5.71 10.85
C ILE A 16 12.66 -6.18 9.39
N GLY A 17 11.92 -7.25 9.11
CA GLY A 17 11.79 -7.76 7.76
C GLY A 17 11.05 -6.80 6.83
N ARG A 18 10.03 -6.07 7.32
CA ARG A 18 9.37 -4.99 6.57
C ARG A 18 10.33 -3.84 6.27
N LEU A 19 11.15 -3.44 7.23
CA LEU A 19 12.17 -2.41 7.04
C LEU A 19 13.14 -2.82 5.93
N ASN A 20 13.71 -4.02 6.01
CA ASN A 20 14.64 -4.56 5.02
C ASN A 20 13.98 -4.70 3.64
N ALA A 21 12.74 -5.20 3.59
CA ALA A 21 11.98 -5.31 2.34
C ALA A 21 11.73 -3.94 1.69
N THR A 22 11.43 -2.92 2.48
CA THR A 22 11.25 -1.55 1.98
C THR A 22 12.55 -0.98 1.41
N ARG A 23 13.71 -1.17 2.09
CA ARG A 23 15.02 -0.79 1.56
C ARG A 23 15.32 -1.48 0.24
N PHE A 24 15.08 -2.80 0.18
CA PHE A 24 15.27 -3.58 -1.05
C PHE A 24 14.43 -3.04 -2.21
N LEU A 25 13.16 -2.74 -1.98
CA LEU A 25 12.26 -2.19 -3.00
C LEU A 25 12.69 -0.82 -3.54
N MET A 26 13.34 -0.02 -2.71
CA MET A 26 13.87 1.29 -3.09
C MET A 26 15.25 1.22 -3.75
N GLY A 27 15.94 0.06 -3.65
CA GLY A 27 17.33 -0.09 -4.06
C GLY A 27 18.34 0.52 -3.07
N ASP A 28 17.91 0.89 -1.85
CA ASP A 28 18.74 1.47 -0.78
C ASP A 28 19.40 0.36 0.05
N THR A 29 20.28 -0.42 -0.58
CA THR A 29 20.92 -1.61 0.01
C THR A 29 22.41 -1.43 0.31
N ASN A 30 22.97 -0.25 0.02
CA ASN A 30 24.38 0.05 0.22
C ASN A 30 24.60 1.00 1.40
N GLU A 31 25.27 0.54 2.46
CA GLU A 31 25.57 1.34 3.65
C GLU A 31 26.36 2.62 3.33
N LEU A 32 27.25 2.57 2.30
CA LEU A 32 28.07 3.71 1.90
C LEU A 32 27.32 4.77 1.11
N ASP A 33 26.14 4.44 0.58
CA ASP A 33 25.28 5.35 -0.21
C ASP A 33 23.83 5.30 0.30
N GLN A 34 23.67 5.51 1.59
CA GLN A 34 22.39 5.47 2.27
C GLN A 34 21.52 6.66 1.86
N GLN A 35 20.33 6.38 1.33
CA GLN A 35 19.36 7.41 0.93
C GLN A 35 18.39 7.80 2.06
N VAL A 36 17.99 6.83 2.88
CA VAL A 36 17.02 6.99 3.97
C VAL A 36 17.48 6.31 5.26
N GLN A 37 17.08 6.86 6.40
CA GLN A 37 17.38 6.31 7.73
C GLN A 37 16.35 5.25 8.13
N ASP A 38 16.69 4.36 9.07
CA ASP A 38 15.76 3.34 9.57
C ASP A 38 14.52 3.95 10.22
N GLU A 39 14.67 5.09 10.89
CA GLU A 39 13.59 5.82 11.53
C GLU A 39 12.62 6.42 10.48
N GLU A 40 13.14 6.90 9.34
CA GLU A 40 12.32 7.40 8.24
C GLU A 40 11.49 6.26 7.62
N ILE A 41 12.10 5.07 7.47
CA ILE A 41 11.40 3.89 6.95
C ILE A 41 10.32 3.43 7.93
N THR A 42 10.62 3.40 9.22
CA THR A 42 9.66 3.02 10.26
C THR A 42 8.48 3.98 10.28
N PHE A 43 8.73 5.28 10.14
CA PHE A 43 7.67 6.29 9.99
C PHE A 43 6.81 6.03 8.74
N ALA A 44 7.44 5.80 7.58
CA ALA A 44 6.74 5.54 6.33
C ALA A 44 5.88 4.25 6.40
N LEU A 45 6.40 3.20 7.02
CA LEU A 45 5.65 1.95 7.27
C LEU A 45 4.43 2.20 8.16
N GLY A 46 4.56 3.02 9.19
CA GLY A 46 3.43 3.44 10.03
C GLY A 46 2.33 4.16 9.24
N GLN A 47 2.72 5.09 8.35
CA GLN A 47 1.78 5.81 7.48
C GLN A 47 1.12 4.89 6.43
N ALA A 48 1.83 3.86 5.98
CA ALA A 48 1.39 2.91 4.97
C ALA A 48 0.65 1.68 5.53
N ASN A 49 0.27 1.67 6.82
CA ASN A 49 -0.31 0.50 7.50
C ASN A 49 0.55 -0.77 7.31
N ASN A 50 1.85 -0.65 7.43
CA ASN A 50 2.83 -1.73 7.26
C ASN A 50 2.90 -2.33 5.84
N ASN A 51 2.37 -1.64 4.83
CA ASN A 51 2.52 -2.04 3.44
C ASN A 51 3.87 -1.55 2.91
N THR A 52 4.78 -2.48 2.61
CA THR A 52 6.15 -2.19 2.17
C THR A 52 6.20 -1.46 0.82
N TYR A 53 5.27 -1.75 -0.10
CA TYR A 53 5.21 -1.08 -1.40
C TYR A 53 4.77 0.38 -1.27
N PHE A 54 3.73 0.67 -0.49
CA PHE A 54 3.31 2.06 -0.25
C PHE A 54 4.35 2.85 0.54
N ALA A 55 4.98 2.22 1.54
CA ALA A 55 6.07 2.84 2.28
C ALA A 55 7.25 3.17 1.37
N GLY A 56 7.66 2.23 0.50
CA GLY A 56 8.69 2.44 -0.49
C GLY A 56 8.35 3.57 -1.46
N ALA A 57 7.13 3.62 -1.98
CA ALA A 57 6.67 4.69 -2.86
C ALA A 57 6.70 6.06 -2.16
N PHE A 58 6.24 6.15 -0.91
CA PHE A 58 6.31 7.37 -0.11
C PHE A 58 7.75 7.87 0.06
N LEU A 59 8.66 6.97 0.40
CA LEU A 59 10.08 7.28 0.58
C LEU A 59 10.76 7.67 -0.74
N CYS A 60 10.47 6.99 -1.85
CA CYS A 60 10.99 7.36 -3.17
C CYS A 60 10.59 8.81 -3.54
N ARG A 61 9.36 9.23 -3.26
CA ARG A 61 8.95 10.63 -3.45
C ARG A 61 9.71 11.60 -2.56
N THR A 62 10.01 11.21 -1.32
CA THR A 62 10.80 12.01 -0.38
C THR A 62 12.24 12.16 -0.89
N VAL A 63 12.85 11.09 -1.40
CA VAL A 63 14.19 11.10 -2.00
C VAL A 63 14.19 11.94 -3.28
N ALA A 64 13.18 11.80 -4.15
CA ALA A 64 13.02 12.65 -5.33
C ALA A 64 12.95 14.14 -4.96
N ALA A 65 12.26 14.48 -3.88
CA ALA A 65 12.19 15.86 -3.37
C ALA A 65 13.54 16.37 -2.83
N LYS A 66 14.41 15.49 -2.32
CA LYS A 66 15.80 15.86 -1.96
C LYS A 66 16.58 16.26 -3.23
N TYR A 67 16.50 15.45 -4.29
CA TYR A 67 17.20 15.74 -5.56
C TYR A 67 16.63 16.95 -6.31
N ALA A 68 15.33 17.21 -6.21
CA ALA A 68 14.70 18.39 -6.82
C ALA A 68 15.29 19.73 -6.38
N ARG A 69 15.95 19.78 -5.23
CA ARG A 69 16.62 20.98 -4.70
C ARG A 69 18.04 21.15 -5.19
N ASN A 70 18.62 20.11 -5.78
CA ASN A 70 19.98 20.12 -6.29
C ASN A 70 19.98 20.61 -7.73
N VAL A 71 21.01 21.39 -8.09
CA VAL A 71 21.21 21.86 -9.46
C VAL A 71 22.07 20.86 -10.19
N ASP A 72 21.72 20.57 -11.45
CA ASP A 72 22.56 19.77 -12.32
C ASP A 72 23.91 20.46 -12.53
N VAL A 73 25.00 19.76 -12.28
CA VAL A 73 26.38 20.30 -12.39
C VAL A 73 27.11 19.56 -13.50
N GLU A 74 27.65 20.32 -14.46
CA GLU A 74 28.53 19.82 -15.49
C GLU A 74 29.91 20.49 -15.38
N ILE A 75 30.92 19.71 -15.03
CA ILE A 75 32.31 20.20 -14.94
C ILE A 75 33.08 19.77 -16.17
N SER A 76 33.31 20.71 -17.08
CA SER A 76 34.26 20.64 -18.19
C SER A 76 34.29 19.29 -18.97
N GLY A 77 33.13 18.72 -19.26
CA GLY A 77 33.00 17.51 -20.09
C GLY A 77 33.50 16.20 -19.49
N ALA A 78 34.01 16.21 -18.27
CA ALA A 78 34.56 15.04 -17.60
C ALA A 78 33.66 14.43 -16.50
N LEU A 79 32.82 15.25 -15.86
CA LEU A 79 31.91 14.82 -14.81
C LEU A 79 30.55 15.50 -15.01
N LYS A 80 29.52 14.72 -15.21
CA LYS A 80 28.13 15.20 -15.27
C LYS A 80 27.34 14.55 -14.15
N GLU A 81 26.94 15.33 -13.18
CA GLU A 81 26.01 14.92 -12.14
C GLU A 81 24.63 15.48 -12.47
N SER A 82 23.66 14.60 -12.76
CA SER A 82 22.31 14.97 -13.17
C SER A 82 21.31 14.65 -12.07
N SER A 83 21.10 15.60 -11.17
CA SER A 83 20.10 15.50 -10.10
C SER A 83 18.68 15.39 -10.65
N SER A 84 18.42 16.01 -11.80
CA SER A 84 17.11 15.94 -12.48
C SER A 84 16.79 14.52 -12.96
N GLN A 85 17.78 13.75 -13.42
CA GLN A 85 17.60 12.36 -13.83
C GLN A 85 17.33 11.45 -12.62
N LEU A 86 18.03 11.67 -11.51
CA LEU A 86 17.80 10.94 -10.26
C LEU A 86 16.40 11.23 -9.70
N GLN A 87 15.97 12.49 -9.73
CA GLN A 87 14.61 12.87 -9.36
C GLN A 87 13.57 12.14 -10.21
N ALA A 88 13.70 12.15 -11.52
CA ALA A 88 12.78 11.49 -12.44
C ALA A 88 12.73 9.97 -12.19
N HIS A 89 13.89 9.34 -12.00
CA HIS A 89 14.00 7.92 -11.69
C HIS A 89 13.25 7.53 -10.42
N TYR A 90 13.43 8.29 -9.32
CA TYR A 90 12.73 7.99 -8.07
C TYR A 90 11.23 8.26 -8.15
N LEU A 91 10.77 9.20 -8.97
CA LEU A 91 9.34 9.41 -9.22
C LEU A 91 8.74 8.24 -10.00
N GLU A 92 9.40 7.76 -11.05
CA GLU A 92 8.97 6.59 -11.83
C GLU A 92 8.92 5.32 -10.95
N LEU A 93 9.95 5.11 -10.13
CA LEU A 93 9.97 4.00 -9.17
C LEU A 93 8.81 4.09 -8.16
N ALA A 94 8.49 5.29 -7.68
CA ALA A 94 7.36 5.49 -6.77
C ALA A 94 6.03 5.08 -7.42
N GLU A 95 5.79 5.47 -8.67
CA GLU A 95 4.58 5.09 -9.42
C GLU A 95 4.51 3.57 -9.64
N ALA A 96 5.62 2.94 -9.97
CA ALA A 96 5.69 1.49 -10.14
C ALA A 96 5.38 0.74 -8.83
N LEU A 97 5.91 1.23 -7.69
CA LEU A 97 5.64 0.64 -6.38
C LEU A 97 4.17 0.85 -5.96
N GLU A 98 3.56 2.00 -6.21
CA GLU A 98 2.14 2.24 -5.95
C GLU A 98 1.26 1.28 -6.76
N TYR A 99 1.59 1.07 -8.03
CA TYR A 99 0.86 0.12 -8.87
C TYR A 99 0.95 -1.31 -8.33
N GLN A 100 2.12 -1.73 -7.85
CA GLN A 100 2.29 -3.04 -7.22
C GLN A 100 1.51 -3.13 -5.88
N ALA A 101 1.52 -2.08 -5.09
CA ALA A 101 0.75 -2.01 -3.85
C ALA A 101 -0.76 -2.21 -4.10
N GLN A 102 -1.29 -1.61 -5.15
CA GLN A 102 -2.69 -1.77 -5.55
C GLN A 102 -3.01 -3.22 -5.95
N LYS A 103 -2.09 -3.88 -6.68
CA LYS A 103 -2.26 -5.28 -7.10
C LYS A 103 -2.22 -6.26 -5.94
N THR A 104 -1.38 -6.01 -4.94
CA THR A 104 -1.19 -6.92 -3.80
C THR A 104 -2.22 -6.73 -2.68
N GLY A 105 -3.30 -6.01 -2.93
CA GLY A 105 -4.36 -5.79 -1.95
C GLY A 105 -4.07 -4.67 -0.97
N GLY A 106 -3.25 -3.71 -1.40
CA GLY A 106 -3.05 -2.46 -0.67
C GLY A 106 -4.37 -1.73 -0.42
N LEU A 107 -4.28 -0.64 0.35
CA LEU A 107 -5.37 0.21 0.88
C LEU A 107 -6.51 0.59 -0.09
N LEU A 108 -6.31 0.39 -1.38
CA LEU A 108 -7.35 0.54 -2.39
C LEU A 108 -8.05 -0.80 -2.68
N GLY A 109 -8.48 -1.49 -1.64
CA GLY A 109 -9.61 -2.38 -1.83
C GLY A 109 -10.71 -1.51 -2.44
N ILE A 110 -10.95 -1.65 -3.73
CA ILE A 110 -12.13 -1.08 -4.37
C ILE A 110 -13.30 -1.64 -3.55
N LYS A 111 -13.81 -0.85 -2.61
CA LYS A 111 -15.16 -1.06 -2.12
C LYS A 111 -16.07 -0.72 -3.29
N ALA A 112 -16.17 -1.65 -4.23
CA ALA A 112 -17.18 -1.60 -5.25
C ALA A 112 -18.51 -1.72 -4.52
N GLY A 113 -19.05 -0.58 -4.08
CA GLY A 113 -20.42 -0.36 -3.66
C GLY A 113 -21.14 -1.43 -2.82
N GLY A 114 -20.39 -2.39 -2.23
CA GLY A 114 -20.95 -3.50 -1.50
C GLY A 114 -21.04 -3.21 -0.02
N ILE A 115 -22.23 -3.31 0.53
CA ILE A 115 -22.45 -3.42 1.97
C ILE A 115 -21.85 -4.76 2.39
N THR A 116 -20.99 -4.77 3.43
CA THR A 116 -20.45 -6.03 3.94
C THR A 116 -21.58 -6.92 4.49
N ARG A 117 -21.42 -8.24 4.42
CA ARG A 117 -22.41 -9.18 4.92
C ARG A 117 -22.74 -8.92 6.39
N SER A 118 -21.74 -8.60 7.19
CA SER A 118 -21.92 -8.21 8.61
C SER A 118 -22.77 -6.94 8.76
N THR A 119 -22.59 -5.95 7.88
CA THR A 119 -23.43 -4.73 7.91
C THR A 119 -24.88 -5.04 7.54
N VAL A 120 -25.10 -5.96 6.57
CA VAL A 120 -26.45 -6.41 6.21
C VAL A 120 -27.10 -7.14 7.39
N ASP A 121 -26.36 -7.99 8.07
CA ASP A 121 -26.87 -8.75 9.22
C ASP A 121 -27.17 -7.81 10.40
N THR A 122 -26.30 -6.84 10.70
CA THR A 122 -26.55 -5.80 11.71
C THR A 122 -27.83 -4.99 11.40
N VAL A 123 -28.01 -4.61 10.12
CA VAL A 123 -29.23 -3.88 9.70
C VAL A 123 -30.50 -4.74 9.79
N ARG A 124 -30.39 -6.06 9.58
CA ARG A 124 -31.52 -7.00 9.72
C ARG A 124 -31.91 -7.23 11.17
N GLU A 125 -30.92 -7.23 12.07
CA GLU A 125 -31.12 -7.43 13.50
C GLU A 125 -31.58 -6.16 14.24
N ASP A 126 -31.46 -4.98 13.59
CA ASP A 126 -31.89 -3.71 14.16
C ASP A 126 -33.42 -3.63 14.21
N THR A 127 -33.96 -3.85 15.39
CA THR A 127 -35.40 -3.81 15.67
C THR A 127 -36.00 -2.39 15.68
N THR A 128 -35.15 -1.35 15.66
CA THR A 128 -35.59 0.05 15.67
C THR A 128 -35.88 0.57 14.24
N ARG A 129 -35.46 -0.16 13.22
CA ARG A 129 -35.71 0.19 11.82
C ARG A 129 -37.03 -0.38 11.29
N VAL A 130 -37.69 0.38 10.46
CA VAL A 130 -38.83 -0.12 9.69
C VAL A 130 -38.37 -1.26 8.78
N ARG A 131 -38.94 -2.46 8.96
CA ARG A 131 -38.60 -3.61 8.14
C ARG A 131 -39.03 -3.38 6.69
N PRO A 132 -38.24 -3.84 5.69
CA PRO A 132 -38.65 -3.80 4.29
C PRO A 132 -40.01 -4.49 4.14
N ALA A 133 -40.91 -3.86 3.40
CA ALA A 133 -42.25 -4.43 3.13
C ALA A 133 -42.20 -5.75 2.33
N PHE A 134 -41.06 -6.01 1.63
CA PHE A 134 -40.84 -7.20 0.83
C PHE A 134 -39.71 -8.05 1.42
N ASN A 135 -40.01 -9.28 1.80
CA ASN A 135 -39.02 -10.26 2.23
C ASN A 135 -38.71 -11.24 1.07
N LYS A 136 -37.49 -11.79 1.06
CA LYS A 136 -37.00 -12.74 0.04
C LYS A 136 -37.95 -13.91 -0.21
N ASP A 137 -38.64 -14.35 0.82
CA ASP A 137 -39.51 -15.55 0.79
C ASP A 137 -41.00 -15.22 0.81
N GLN A 138 -41.38 -13.95 0.62
CA GLN A 138 -42.77 -13.47 0.72
C GLN A 138 -43.70 -14.12 -0.34
N PHE A 139 -43.14 -14.55 -1.46
CA PHE A 139 -43.89 -15.14 -2.58
C PHE A 139 -43.55 -16.62 -2.78
N LYS A 140 -42.85 -17.26 -1.86
CA LYS A 140 -42.71 -18.71 -1.89
C LYS A 140 -44.04 -19.33 -1.48
N VAL A 141 -44.66 -20.04 -2.39
CA VAL A 141 -45.78 -20.92 -2.09
C VAL A 141 -45.19 -22.15 -1.43
N ASP A 142 -45.59 -22.45 -0.20
CA ASP A 142 -45.22 -23.71 0.45
C ASP A 142 -45.79 -24.86 -0.38
N GLU A 143 -44.92 -25.70 -0.99
CA GLU A 143 -45.30 -26.83 -1.83
C GLU A 143 -46.06 -27.94 -1.07
N GLN A 144 -46.36 -27.75 0.21
CA GLN A 144 -47.07 -28.72 1.09
C GLN A 144 -48.58 -28.80 0.87
N TYR A 145 -49.15 -28.08 -0.08
CA TYR A 145 -50.62 -28.05 -0.23
C TYR A 145 -51.17 -28.75 -1.49
N TYR A 146 -50.44 -29.62 -2.11
CA TYR A 146 -50.93 -30.43 -3.26
C TYR A 146 -50.82 -31.94 -3.02
N ASP A 147 -51.30 -32.43 -1.86
CA ASP A 147 -51.76 -33.81 -1.81
C ASP A 147 -53.24 -33.81 -2.14
N TYR A 148 -53.53 -34.01 -3.44
CA TYR A 148 -54.85 -34.40 -3.89
C TYR A 148 -54.94 -35.93 -3.87
N GLU A 149 -55.82 -36.44 -2.99
CA GLU A 149 -56.37 -37.81 -3.09
C GLU A 149 -57.14 -38.00 -4.40
#